data_eb1384016ae24e11da1e8ff17dfe2888
#
_entry.id   eb1384016ae24e11da1e8ff17dfe2888
#
_cell.length_a   1.000
_cell.length_b   1.000
_cell.length_c   1.000
_cell.angle_alpha   90.00
_cell.angle_beta   90.00
_cell.angle_gamma   90.00
#
_symmetry.space_group_name_H-M   'P 1'
#
loop_
_entity.id
_entity.type
_entity.pdbx_description
1 polymer ?
#
loop_
_entity_poly.entity_id
_entity_poly.type
_entity_poly.pdbx_seq_one_letter_code
_entity_poly.pdbx_strand_id
1 'polypeptide(L)'
;MTKKNGPKIGHNKKSFLNNPVEHIDITSFDARKIIEGMGKMSFTSRDTANAAKIYNEMISDKNCSIFLTIAGSTSAGGCMKLYSDLIKYNMVDAVVATGASIIDMDFFE
;
A
#
# COMPACT_ATOMS: atom_id res chain seq x y z
N MET A 1 -14.11 5.01 52.05
CA MET A 1 -13.90 5.28 50.60
C MET A 1 -13.07 4.15 50.01
N THR A 2 -13.70 3.17 49.39
CA THR A 2 -13.07 2.00 48.79
C THR A 2 -12.63 2.38 47.37
N LYS A 3 -11.32 2.39 47.12
CA LYS A 3 -10.76 2.57 45.76
C LYS A 3 -11.17 1.36 44.91
N LYS A 4 -12.02 1.58 43.89
CA LYS A 4 -12.28 0.58 42.85
C LYS A 4 -11.00 0.40 42.04
N ASN A 5 -10.35 -0.75 42.21
CA ASN A 5 -9.31 -1.20 41.28
C ASN A 5 -9.97 -1.54 39.94
N GLY A 6 -9.82 -0.66 38.95
CA GLY A 6 -10.18 -0.97 37.56
C GLY A 6 -9.32 -2.14 37.05
N PRO A 7 -9.76 -2.87 36.02
CA PRO A 7 -9.00 -3.99 35.46
C PRO A 7 -7.65 -3.47 34.98
N LYS A 8 -6.56 -4.01 35.55
CA LYS A 8 -5.22 -3.83 35.00
C LYS A 8 -5.17 -4.56 33.68
N ILE A 9 -5.35 -3.86 32.57
CA ILE A 9 -5.04 -4.39 31.24
C ILE A 9 -3.52 -4.49 31.18
N GLY A 10 -3.01 -5.66 31.55
CA GLY A 10 -1.60 -5.98 31.42
C GLY A 10 -1.28 -6.16 29.94
N HIS A 11 -0.87 -5.11 29.27
CA HIS A 11 -0.31 -5.20 27.93
C HIS A 11 1.01 -5.96 28.00
N ASN A 12 1.00 -7.24 27.68
CA ASN A 12 2.22 -8.03 27.53
C ASN A 12 2.81 -7.71 26.14
N LYS A 13 4.10 -7.32 26.08
CA LYS A 13 4.81 -7.03 24.83
C LYS A 13 4.58 -8.13 23.77
N LYS A 14 4.52 -9.39 24.17
CA LYS A 14 4.23 -10.52 23.27
C LYS A 14 2.85 -10.46 22.62
N SER A 15 1.84 -9.84 23.25
CA SER A 15 0.50 -9.74 22.65
C SER A 15 0.45 -8.78 21.47
N PHE A 16 1.36 -7.80 21.41
CA PHE A 16 1.46 -6.87 20.29
C PHE A 16 2.18 -7.46 19.06
N LEU A 17 2.89 -8.56 19.24
CA LEU A 17 3.66 -9.23 18.18
C LEU A 17 2.93 -10.44 17.58
N ASN A 18 1.69 -10.69 17.99
CA ASN A 18 0.93 -11.86 17.55
C ASN A 18 0.22 -11.68 16.21
N ASN A 19 0.15 -10.45 15.70
CA ASN A 19 -0.52 -10.12 14.44
C ASN A 19 0.48 -9.40 13.53
N PRO A 20 1.32 -10.13 12.78
CA PRO A 20 2.23 -9.52 11.81
C PRO A 20 1.43 -8.81 10.71
N VAL A 21 2.01 -7.75 10.15
CA VAL A 21 1.45 -7.09 8.97
C VAL A 21 1.70 -7.99 7.77
N GLU A 22 0.62 -8.33 7.05
CA GLU A 22 0.73 -9.05 5.79
C GLU A 22 0.84 -8.07 4.62
N HIS A 23 1.72 -8.38 3.67
CA HIS A 23 1.85 -7.58 2.46
C HIS A 23 0.82 -7.99 1.42
N ILE A 24 0.17 -7.00 0.81
CA ILE A 24 -0.81 -7.26 -0.22
C ILE A 24 -0.15 -7.87 -1.47
N ASP A 25 -0.70 -8.98 -1.94
CA ASP A 25 -0.33 -9.61 -3.21
C ASP A 25 -1.36 -9.26 -4.28
N ILE A 26 -1.06 -8.24 -5.09
CA ILE A 26 -1.95 -7.78 -6.16
C ILE A 26 -2.08 -8.78 -7.32
N THR A 27 -1.23 -9.80 -7.40
CA THR A 27 -1.29 -10.83 -8.44
C THR A 27 -2.29 -11.94 -8.11
N SER A 28 -2.79 -11.99 -6.88
CA SER A 28 -3.68 -13.04 -6.38
C SER A 28 -5.17 -12.77 -6.64
N PHE A 29 -5.54 -11.58 -7.10
CA PHE A 29 -6.94 -11.20 -7.35
C PHE A 29 -7.09 -10.22 -8.50
N ASP A 30 -8.32 -10.10 -9.01
CA ASP A 30 -8.68 -9.20 -10.12
C ASP A 30 -9.67 -8.14 -9.66
N ALA A 31 -9.22 -6.89 -9.61
CA ALA A 31 -10.01 -5.73 -9.21
C ALA A 31 -10.64 -4.98 -10.41
N ARG A 32 -10.46 -5.40 -11.67
CA ARG A 32 -10.88 -4.65 -12.86
C ARG A 32 -12.35 -4.27 -12.83
N LYS A 33 -13.25 -5.22 -12.54
CA LYS A 33 -14.69 -4.96 -12.48
C LYS A 33 -15.09 -3.97 -11.38
N ILE A 34 -14.36 -3.97 -10.27
CA ILE A 34 -14.57 -3.01 -9.17
C ILE A 34 -14.18 -1.62 -9.64
N ILE A 35 -12.99 -1.47 -10.23
CA ILE A 35 -12.49 -0.18 -10.75
C ILE A 35 -13.38 0.36 -11.86
N GLU A 36 -13.84 -0.48 -12.80
CA GLU A 36 -14.81 -0.10 -13.83
C GLU A 36 -16.13 0.40 -13.22
N GLY A 37 -16.63 -0.30 -12.19
CA GLY A 37 -17.80 0.12 -11.43
C GLY A 37 -17.62 1.49 -10.75
N MET A 38 -16.45 1.73 -10.15
CA MET A 38 -16.09 3.00 -9.52
C MET A 38 -16.12 4.16 -10.54
N GLY A 39 -15.78 3.92 -11.80
CA GLY A 39 -15.85 4.92 -12.87
C GLY A 39 -17.27 5.44 -13.15
N LYS A 40 -18.31 4.69 -12.78
CA LYS A 40 -19.71 5.09 -12.89
C LYS A 40 -20.24 5.84 -11.66
N MET A 41 -19.44 5.94 -10.62
CA MET A 41 -19.76 6.64 -9.37
C MET A 41 -19.38 8.13 -9.47
N SER A 42 -19.37 8.82 -8.36
CA SER A 42 -18.96 10.22 -8.22
C SER A 42 -17.78 10.35 -7.27
N PHE A 43 -17.25 11.55 -7.17
CA PHE A 43 -16.16 11.92 -6.25
C PHE A 43 -14.91 11.03 -6.42
N THR A 44 -14.22 10.76 -5.32
CA THR A 44 -12.95 10.02 -5.24
C THR A 44 -13.01 8.64 -5.91
N SER A 45 -14.17 7.98 -5.93
CA SER A 45 -14.33 6.69 -6.61
C SER A 45 -14.11 6.81 -8.11
N ARG A 46 -14.72 7.83 -8.74
CA ARG A 46 -14.50 8.13 -10.17
C ARG A 46 -13.05 8.55 -10.44
N ASP A 47 -12.48 9.34 -9.53
CA ASP A 47 -11.08 9.79 -9.67
C ASP A 47 -10.11 8.60 -9.59
N THR A 48 -10.38 7.63 -8.72
CA THR A 48 -9.60 6.39 -8.63
C THR A 48 -9.66 5.59 -9.93
N ALA A 49 -10.85 5.47 -10.54
CA ALA A 49 -10.99 4.78 -11.81
C ALA A 49 -10.29 5.53 -12.96
N ASN A 50 -10.36 6.86 -12.97
CA ASN A 50 -9.65 7.68 -13.96
C ASN A 50 -8.13 7.55 -13.79
N ALA A 51 -7.62 7.56 -12.57
CA ALA A 51 -6.20 7.35 -12.29
C ALA A 51 -5.72 5.98 -12.80
N ALA A 52 -6.50 4.92 -12.56
CA ALA A 52 -6.19 3.59 -13.06
C ALA A 52 -6.16 3.54 -14.60
N LYS A 53 -7.09 4.23 -15.25
CA LYS A 53 -7.11 4.33 -16.72
C LYS A 53 -5.89 5.06 -17.25
N ILE A 54 -5.55 6.22 -16.68
CA ILE A 54 -4.37 7.00 -17.07
C ILE A 54 -3.10 6.15 -16.90
N TYR A 55 -2.96 5.47 -15.76
CA TYR A 55 -1.81 4.62 -15.51
C TYR A 55 -1.70 3.48 -16.53
N ASN A 56 -2.80 2.87 -16.91
CA ASN A 56 -2.84 1.85 -17.96
C ASN A 56 -2.41 2.41 -19.34
N GLU A 57 -2.80 3.63 -19.66
CA GLU A 57 -2.36 4.33 -20.86
C GLU A 57 -0.85 4.63 -20.81
N MET A 58 -0.32 5.09 -19.66
CA MET A 58 1.12 5.34 -19.46
C MET A 58 1.94 4.06 -19.65
N ILE A 59 1.53 2.93 -19.08
CA ILE A 59 2.22 1.63 -19.25
C ILE A 59 2.24 1.19 -20.72
N SER A 60 1.19 1.53 -21.46
CA SER A 60 1.05 1.14 -22.87
C SER A 60 1.85 2.03 -23.84
N ASP A 61 2.22 3.23 -23.42
CA ASP A 61 2.98 4.20 -24.24
C ASP A 61 4.49 3.98 -24.06
N LYS A 62 5.16 3.52 -25.11
CA LYS A 62 6.61 3.29 -25.12
C LYS A 62 7.46 4.56 -24.96
N ASN A 63 6.88 5.73 -25.16
CA ASN A 63 7.56 7.02 -24.99
C ASN A 63 7.27 7.68 -23.64
N CYS A 64 6.52 7.03 -22.77
CA CYS A 64 6.20 7.49 -21.43
C CYS A 64 7.18 6.91 -20.42
N SER A 65 7.80 7.75 -19.60
CA SER A 65 8.57 7.31 -18.42
C SER A 65 7.73 7.50 -17.17
N ILE A 66 7.65 6.47 -16.35
CA ILE A 66 6.79 6.41 -15.16
C ILE A 66 7.66 6.51 -13.90
N PHE A 67 7.48 7.59 -13.14
CA PHE A 67 8.13 7.82 -11.86
C PHE A 67 7.14 7.57 -10.72
N LEU A 68 7.42 6.57 -9.88
CA LEU A 68 6.65 6.31 -8.67
C LEU A 68 7.25 7.09 -7.49
N THR A 69 6.49 8.01 -6.94
CA THR A 69 6.88 8.75 -5.74
C THR A 69 6.20 8.17 -4.51
N ILE A 70 6.99 7.84 -3.49
CA ILE A 70 6.49 7.18 -2.26
C ILE A 70 6.88 8.04 -1.05
N ALA A 71 5.90 8.35 -0.21
CA ALA A 71 6.10 9.03 1.05
C ALA A 71 5.40 8.28 2.20
N GLY A 72 5.95 8.42 3.41
CA GLY A 72 5.45 7.72 4.60
C GLY A 72 5.93 6.27 4.69
N SER A 73 5.56 5.57 5.76
CA SER A 73 5.98 4.18 6.03
C SER A 73 5.02 3.16 5.42
N THR A 74 4.56 3.38 4.18
CA THR A 74 3.58 2.51 3.52
C THR A 74 4.13 1.13 3.18
N SER A 75 5.43 1.00 3.00
CA SER A 75 6.13 -0.28 2.88
C SER A 75 5.90 -1.15 4.12
N ALA A 76 6.19 -0.63 5.31
CA ALA A 76 5.91 -1.29 6.59
C ALA A 76 4.40 -1.50 6.83
N GLY A 77 3.55 -0.67 6.22
CA GLY A 77 2.09 -0.77 6.27
C GLY A 77 1.48 -1.85 5.35
N GLY A 78 2.30 -2.69 4.70
CA GLY A 78 1.82 -3.80 3.87
C GLY A 78 1.93 -3.59 2.35
N CYS A 79 2.55 -2.50 1.89
CA CYS A 79 2.68 -2.20 0.45
C CYS A 79 4.01 -2.64 -0.18
N MET A 80 4.94 -3.26 0.57
CA MET A 80 6.27 -3.60 0.03
C MET A 80 6.20 -4.54 -1.16
N LYS A 81 5.37 -5.59 -1.08
CA LYS A 81 5.21 -6.53 -2.18
C LYS A 81 4.66 -5.84 -3.43
N LEU A 82 3.73 -4.89 -3.26
CA LEU A 82 3.20 -4.08 -4.36
C LEU A 82 4.35 -3.34 -5.08
N TYR A 83 5.22 -2.65 -4.34
CA TYR A 83 6.34 -1.91 -4.93
C TYR A 83 7.31 -2.84 -5.65
N SER A 84 7.61 -3.99 -5.06
CA SER A 84 8.46 -5.02 -5.68
C SER A 84 7.85 -5.55 -6.98
N ASP A 85 6.55 -5.79 -7.02
CA ASP A 85 5.85 -6.27 -8.20
C ASP A 85 5.82 -5.20 -9.31
N LEU A 86 5.59 -3.93 -8.99
CA LEU A 86 5.64 -2.84 -9.96
C LEU A 86 7.00 -2.74 -10.65
N ILE A 87 8.09 -2.91 -9.92
CA ILE A 87 9.45 -2.93 -10.46
C ILE A 87 9.69 -4.21 -11.27
N LYS A 88 9.34 -5.36 -10.72
CA LYS A 88 9.55 -6.67 -11.34
C LYS A 88 8.87 -6.80 -12.71
N TYR A 89 7.70 -6.23 -12.84
CA TYR A 89 6.90 -6.29 -14.07
C TYR A 89 7.09 -5.09 -14.99
N ASN A 90 8.12 -4.26 -14.76
CA ASN A 90 8.42 -3.05 -15.54
C ASN A 90 7.23 -2.09 -15.66
N MET A 91 6.48 -1.94 -14.58
CA MET A 91 5.34 -1.03 -14.51
C MET A 91 5.73 0.38 -14.06
N VAL A 92 6.98 0.57 -13.65
CA VAL A 92 7.59 1.85 -13.29
C VAL A 92 9.05 1.87 -13.77
N ASP A 93 9.55 3.06 -14.19
CA ASP A 93 10.93 3.24 -14.64
C ASP A 93 11.84 3.74 -13.53
N ALA A 94 11.29 4.48 -12.59
CA ALA A 94 12.04 5.01 -11.44
C ALA A 94 11.16 5.09 -10.19
N VAL A 95 11.81 4.89 -9.03
CA VAL A 95 11.17 5.07 -7.72
C VAL A 95 11.92 6.18 -6.97
N VAL A 96 11.17 7.17 -6.50
CA VAL A 96 11.66 8.24 -5.63
C VAL A 96 10.93 8.13 -4.30
N ALA A 97 11.64 7.80 -3.25
CA ALA A 97 11.02 7.53 -1.95
C ALA A 97 11.75 8.20 -0.79
N THR A 98 11.02 8.43 0.29
CA THR A 98 11.61 8.84 1.56
C THR A 98 12.32 7.68 2.25
N GLY A 99 13.27 7.96 3.16
CA GLY A 99 13.95 6.94 3.96
C GLY A 99 13.00 6.01 4.69
N ALA A 100 11.90 6.55 5.23
CA ALA A 100 10.86 5.77 5.91
C ALA A 100 10.16 4.71 5.01
N SER A 101 10.28 4.82 3.70
CA SER A 101 9.67 3.86 2.76
C SER A 101 10.65 2.83 2.21
N ILE A 102 11.96 3.05 2.34
CA ILE A 102 12.99 2.18 1.76
C ILE A 102 13.95 1.64 2.83
N ILE A 103 14.45 2.50 3.75
CA ILE A 103 15.52 2.16 4.68
C ILE A 103 14.97 1.53 5.95
N ASP A 104 13.82 2.00 6.44
CA ASP A 104 13.26 1.55 7.72
C ASP A 104 12.67 0.13 7.67
N MET A 105 12.68 -0.50 6.52
CA MET A 105 12.15 -1.86 6.33
C MET A 105 12.90 -2.90 7.16
N ASP A 106 14.23 -2.78 7.23
CA ASP A 106 15.09 -3.72 7.96
C ASP A 106 14.85 -3.71 9.48
N PHE A 107 14.13 -2.70 9.99
CA PHE A 107 13.77 -2.61 11.41
C PHE A 107 12.45 -3.28 11.77
N PHE A 108 11.65 -3.67 10.78
CA PHE A 108 10.31 -4.22 10.98
C PHE A 108 10.20 -5.71 10.59
N GLU A 109 11.22 -6.25 9.98
CA GLU A 109 11.37 -7.69 9.75
C GLU A 109 12.12 -8.36 10.93
#